data_9fa2a8e88be65277514ed9ad6d0c775f
#
_entry.id   9fa2a8e88be65277514ed9ad6d0c775f
#
_cell.length_a   1.000
_cell.length_b   1.000
_cell.length_c   1.000
_cell.angle_alpha   90.00
_cell.angle_beta   90.00
_cell.angle_gamma   90.00
#
_symmetry.space_group_name_H-M   'P 1'
#
loop_
_entity.id
_entity.type
_entity.pdbx_description
1 polymer ?
#
loop_
_entity_poly.entity_id
_entity_poly.type
_entity_poly.pdbx_seq_one_letter_code
_entity_poly.pdbx_strand_id
1 'polypeptide(L)'
;TGCKVGLSNEEVVNGVCERCGSPVVQKEKSQWMLKITDYAQRLIDDLDDVDFLEKIKIQQRNWIGRSEGAELDFSIADSDEKLRVYTTRPDTLFGATYMVVAPEHHIIEKLKDKITNLDEIKAYQTAASLKSDFERSELNKDKTGVEIKGIKAINPATGKEIPIWVSDYVLITYGTGAIMAVPAHDERDYAFATKFGLNIIPVIEGGDVSKEAYSGDGVHINSDFLNGMNKQDAITKMISWIEEKGIGTKKVNYKLRDWVFSRQRYWGEPIPMIHCDKCGWVPVPEDQLPLVLPDVKDYEPGENGESPLAKHTEWTETTCPHCGGHATRETDTMPQWAGSSWYFLRYMDPHNDKALASKEALEYWSPVDWYNGXXXXXGAYYPTLVVFKILAQVLIXYWSCSNKRAICKTYFSWNDFRI
;
A
#
# COMPACT_ATOMS: atom_id res chain seq x y z
N THR A 1 -4.94 4.00 22.41
CA THR A 1 -5.01 4.83 23.61
C THR A 1 -3.85 4.62 24.56
N GLY A 2 -3.32 3.39 24.66
CA GLY A 2 -2.20 3.13 25.56
C GLY A 2 -0.90 3.79 25.12
N CYS A 3 -0.31 3.32 24.03
CA CYS A 3 0.96 3.86 23.53
C CYS A 3 0.84 5.23 22.88
N LYS A 4 -0.34 5.55 22.36
CA LYS A 4 -0.62 6.83 21.67
C LYS A 4 0.30 7.08 20.48
N VAL A 5 0.69 6.02 19.78
CA VAL A 5 1.65 6.08 18.66
C VAL A 5 0.97 5.63 17.38
N GLY A 6 1.37 6.23 16.26
CA GLY A 6 0.96 5.73 14.94
C GLY A 6 1.58 4.35 14.70
N LEU A 7 0.78 3.43 14.18
CA LEU A 7 1.19 2.04 13.96
C LEU A 7 1.14 1.72 12.49
N SER A 8 2.04 0.87 12.04
CA SER A 8 1.91 0.24 10.72
C SER A 8 0.89 -0.89 10.80
N ASN A 9 0.46 -1.37 9.65
CA ASN A 9 -0.50 -2.48 9.60
C ASN A 9 0.02 -3.72 10.32
N GLU A 10 1.33 -3.95 10.26
CA GLU A 10 1.98 -5.10 10.87
C GLU A 10 1.99 -5.04 12.40
N GLU A 11 1.86 -3.84 12.97
CA GLU A 11 1.86 -3.63 14.42
C GLU A 11 0.45 -3.72 15.02
N VAL A 12 -0.57 -3.98 14.19
CA VAL A 12 -1.95 -4.12 14.65
C VAL A 12 -2.36 -5.59 14.52
N VAL A 13 -2.74 -6.19 15.64
CA VAL A 13 -3.12 -7.60 15.70
C VAL A 13 -4.55 -7.67 16.27
N ASN A 14 -5.47 -8.20 15.48
CA ASN A 14 -6.89 -8.33 15.88
C ASN A 14 -7.49 -7.00 16.36
N GLY A 15 -7.13 -5.90 15.67
CA GLY A 15 -7.68 -4.58 15.97
C GLY A 15 -7.10 -3.90 17.18
N VAL A 16 -6.05 -4.49 17.78
CA VAL A 16 -5.39 -3.89 18.94
C VAL A 16 -3.89 -3.75 18.67
N CYS A 17 -3.27 -2.84 19.39
CA CYS A 17 -1.82 -2.63 19.34
C CYS A 17 -1.09 -3.87 19.87
N GLU A 18 -0.14 -4.40 19.12
CA GLU A 18 0.62 -5.58 19.52
C GLU A 18 1.39 -5.39 20.84
N ARG A 19 1.74 -4.13 21.18
CA ARG A 19 2.52 -3.82 22.37
C ARG A 19 1.67 -3.64 23.63
N CYS A 20 0.60 -2.84 23.53
CA CYS A 20 -0.14 -2.45 24.73
C CYS A 20 -1.56 -2.98 24.78
N GLY A 21 -2.01 -3.67 23.73
CA GLY A 21 -3.34 -4.27 23.67
C GLY A 21 -4.50 -3.28 23.55
N SER A 22 -4.21 -1.97 23.43
CA SER A 22 -5.28 -0.97 23.29
C SER A 22 -5.93 -1.04 21.93
N PRO A 23 -7.25 -0.80 21.83
CA PRO A 23 -7.91 -0.72 20.52
C PRO A 23 -7.28 0.36 19.64
N VAL A 24 -7.17 0.06 18.35
CA VAL A 24 -6.58 0.94 17.35
C VAL A 24 -7.69 1.52 16.50
N VAL A 25 -7.62 2.82 16.23
CA VAL A 25 -8.54 3.51 15.34
C VAL A 25 -7.76 4.21 14.23
N GLN A 26 -8.39 4.38 13.09
CA GLN A 26 -7.80 5.12 11.98
C GLN A 26 -8.04 6.61 12.17
N LYS A 27 -6.97 7.40 11.99
CA LYS A 27 -7.04 8.86 12.05
C LYS A 27 -6.23 9.45 10.90
N GLU A 28 -6.65 10.59 10.41
CA GLU A 28 -5.85 11.36 9.48
C GLU A 28 -4.72 12.05 10.23
N LYS A 29 -3.52 11.93 9.72
CA LYS A 29 -2.34 12.55 10.32
C LYS A 29 -1.29 12.80 9.24
N SER A 30 -0.66 13.97 9.29
CA SER A 30 0.50 14.27 8.43
C SER A 30 1.69 13.44 8.91
N GLN A 31 2.29 12.69 8.00
CA GLN A 31 3.41 11.81 8.34
C GLN A 31 4.39 11.75 7.18
N TRP A 32 5.66 11.50 7.50
CA TRP A 32 6.65 11.20 6.47
C TRP A 32 6.34 9.84 5.88
N MET A 33 6.33 9.79 4.55
CA MET A 33 6.11 8.55 3.81
C MET A 33 7.29 8.35 2.86
N LEU A 34 7.83 7.16 2.80
CA LEU A 34 8.77 6.79 1.75
C LEU A 34 7.99 6.12 0.62
N LYS A 35 8.17 6.66 -0.58
CA LYS A 35 7.45 6.20 -1.76
C LYS A 35 8.11 4.94 -2.32
N ILE A 36 8.09 3.88 -1.52
CA ILE A 36 8.73 2.61 -1.89
C ILE A 36 8.03 1.94 -3.09
N THR A 37 6.79 2.33 -3.37
CA THR A 37 6.07 1.80 -4.53
C THR A 37 6.74 2.16 -5.86
N ASP A 38 7.52 3.24 -5.90
CA ASP A 38 8.28 3.60 -7.11
C ASP A 38 9.34 2.54 -7.47
N TYR A 39 9.71 1.71 -6.51
CA TYR A 39 10.71 0.65 -6.70
C TYR A 39 10.09 -0.73 -6.91
N ALA A 40 8.76 -0.83 -6.91
CA ALA A 40 8.07 -2.12 -6.89
C ALA A 40 8.48 -3.02 -8.07
N GLN A 41 8.45 -2.48 -9.29
CA GLN A 41 8.82 -3.28 -10.47
C GLN A 41 10.30 -3.66 -10.44
N ARG A 42 11.16 -2.73 -10.08
CA ARG A 42 12.60 -2.98 -9.99
C ARG A 42 12.91 -4.09 -8.98
N LEU A 43 12.22 -4.07 -7.84
CA LEU A 43 12.41 -5.11 -6.81
C LEU A 43 12.08 -6.51 -7.34
N ILE A 44 11.02 -6.60 -8.17
CA ILE A 44 10.66 -7.88 -8.80
C ILE A 44 11.72 -8.29 -9.82
N ASP A 45 12.10 -7.37 -10.70
CA ASP A 45 13.05 -7.65 -11.79
C ASP A 45 14.41 -8.07 -11.22
N ASP A 46 14.88 -7.38 -10.18
CA ASP A 46 16.19 -7.64 -9.59
C ASP A 46 16.27 -8.98 -8.86
N LEU A 47 15.12 -9.61 -8.57
CA LEU A 47 15.13 -10.96 -7.97
C LEU A 47 15.73 -12.01 -8.90
N ASP A 48 15.71 -11.76 -10.20
CA ASP A 48 16.31 -12.69 -11.17
C ASP A 48 17.85 -12.66 -11.11
N ASP A 49 18.41 -11.58 -10.56
CA ASP A 49 19.86 -11.39 -10.50
C ASP A 49 20.49 -11.85 -9.19
N VAL A 50 19.70 -12.30 -8.20
CA VAL A 50 20.24 -12.71 -6.90
C VAL A 50 20.11 -14.20 -6.72
N ASP A 51 21.07 -14.79 -5.98
CA ASP A 51 21.12 -16.23 -5.70
C ASP A 51 20.37 -16.54 -4.39
N PHE A 52 19.11 -16.11 -4.33
CA PHE A 52 18.24 -16.40 -3.18
C PHE A 52 17.54 -17.74 -3.37
N LEU A 53 17.20 -18.37 -2.27
CA LEU A 53 16.32 -19.55 -2.31
C LEU A 53 15.01 -19.21 -3.01
N GLU A 54 14.55 -20.10 -3.86
CA GLU A 54 13.34 -19.83 -4.66
C GLU A 54 12.12 -19.48 -3.78
N LYS A 55 11.97 -20.16 -2.64
CA LYS A 55 10.86 -19.84 -1.72
C LYS A 55 10.90 -18.39 -1.25
N ILE A 56 12.10 -17.82 -1.07
CA ILE A 56 12.25 -16.41 -0.65
C ILE A 56 11.88 -15.50 -1.80
N LYS A 57 12.29 -15.83 -3.02
CA LYS A 57 11.92 -15.02 -4.20
C LYS A 57 10.40 -15.00 -4.38
N ILE A 58 9.75 -16.16 -4.26
CA ILE A 58 8.29 -16.28 -4.39
C ILE A 58 7.60 -15.42 -3.33
N GLN A 59 8.07 -15.48 -2.09
CA GLN A 59 7.46 -14.70 -1.01
C GLN A 59 7.62 -13.20 -1.23
N GLN A 60 8.77 -12.76 -1.73
CA GLN A 60 8.98 -11.35 -2.04
C GLN A 60 8.09 -10.90 -3.20
N ARG A 61 7.98 -11.72 -4.26
CA ARG A 61 7.07 -11.42 -5.37
C ARG A 61 5.63 -11.29 -4.88
N ASN A 62 5.21 -12.21 -4.01
CA ASN A 62 3.85 -12.20 -3.46
C ASN A 62 3.60 -10.97 -2.57
N TRP A 63 4.61 -10.58 -1.80
CA TRP A 63 4.52 -9.39 -0.95
C TRP A 63 4.37 -8.13 -1.79
N ILE A 64 5.18 -8.01 -2.83
CA ILE A 64 5.09 -6.87 -3.75
C ILE A 64 3.76 -6.91 -4.50
N GLY A 65 3.33 -8.10 -4.90
CA GLY A 65 1.98 -8.34 -5.39
C GLY A 65 1.64 -7.63 -6.67
N ARG A 66 2.47 -7.79 -7.70
CA ARG A 66 2.20 -7.22 -9.02
C ARG A 66 1.00 -7.88 -9.66
N SER A 67 0.10 -7.08 -10.20
CA SER A 67 -1.05 -7.57 -10.96
C SER A 67 -1.23 -6.72 -12.21
N GLU A 68 -1.66 -7.35 -13.30
CA GLU A 68 -2.00 -6.66 -14.55
C GLU A 68 -3.50 -6.74 -14.77
N GLY A 69 -4.05 -5.68 -15.32
CA GLY A 69 -5.48 -5.63 -15.59
C GLY A 69 -5.85 -4.34 -16.30
N ALA A 70 -7.01 -3.83 -15.96
CA ALA A 70 -7.51 -2.57 -16.53
C ALA A 70 -8.19 -1.73 -15.47
N GLU A 71 -8.04 -0.42 -15.60
CA GLU A 71 -8.91 0.53 -14.92
C GLU A 71 -9.98 0.96 -15.91
N LEU A 72 -11.22 1.03 -15.47
CA LEU A 72 -12.30 1.50 -16.33
C LEU A 72 -13.38 2.19 -15.50
N ASP A 73 -14.14 3.04 -16.17
CA ASP A 73 -15.20 3.84 -15.57
C ASP A 73 -16.56 3.22 -15.83
N PHE A 74 -17.36 3.13 -14.77
CA PHE A 74 -18.81 2.89 -14.86
C PHE A 74 -19.50 4.24 -14.64
N SER A 75 -20.37 4.62 -15.53
CA SER A 75 -21.20 5.81 -15.33
C SER A 75 -22.18 5.59 -14.19
N ILE A 76 -22.49 6.64 -13.46
CA ILE A 76 -23.58 6.63 -12.47
C ILE A 76 -24.84 7.15 -13.16
N ALA A 77 -25.94 6.40 -13.08
CA ALA A 77 -27.19 6.78 -13.72
C ALA A 77 -27.67 8.15 -13.22
N ASP A 78 -28.13 8.98 -14.14
CA ASP A 78 -28.66 10.33 -13.84
C ASP A 78 -27.65 11.23 -13.11
N SER A 79 -26.38 11.07 -13.42
CA SER A 79 -25.29 11.83 -12.82
C SER A 79 -24.13 11.96 -13.82
N ASP A 80 -23.33 13.00 -13.63
CA ASP A 80 -22.08 13.17 -14.38
C ASP A 80 -20.92 12.44 -13.71
N GLU A 81 -21.13 11.89 -12.50
CA GLU A 81 -20.10 11.17 -11.78
C GLU A 81 -19.87 9.78 -12.38
N LYS A 82 -18.64 9.33 -12.23
CA LYS A 82 -18.25 8.00 -12.69
C LYS A 82 -17.59 7.25 -11.54
N LEU A 83 -17.70 5.93 -11.58
CA LEU A 83 -17.08 5.05 -10.61
C LEU A 83 -15.95 4.28 -11.30
N ARG A 84 -14.72 4.60 -10.97
CA ARG A 84 -13.55 3.94 -11.56
C ARG A 84 -13.23 2.67 -10.79
N VAL A 85 -13.04 1.58 -11.50
CA VAL A 85 -12.65 0.30 -10.90
C VAL A 85 -11.35 -0.20 -11.52
N TYR A 86 -10.65 -1.04 -10.77
CA TYR A 86 -9.53 -1.84 -11.29
C TYR A 86 -9.92 -3.30 -11.25
N THR A 87 -9.64 -4.03 -12.33
CA THR A 87 -9.90 -5.46 -12.39
C THR A 87 -8.78 -6.18 -13.13
N THR A 88 -8.39 -7.35 -12.62
CA THR A 88 -7.47 -8.24 -13.34
C THR A 88 -8.20 -9.10 -14.36
N ARG A 89 -9.54 -9.07 -14.35
CA ARG A 89 -10.37 -9.88 -15.24
C ARG A 89 -11.34 -8.98 -16.03
N PRO A 90 -10.80 -8.05 -16.87
CA PRO A 90 -11.70 -7.21 -17.67
C PRO A 90 -12.54 -8.03 -18.66
N ASP A 91 -12.10 -9.22 -19.00
CA ASP A 91 -12.83 -10.15 -19.87
C ASP A 91 -14.18 -10.57 -19.29
N THR A 92 -14.37 -10.44 -17.97
CA THR A 92 -15.61 -10.84 -17.30
C THR A 92 -16.61 -9.70 -17.14
N LEU A 93 -16.36 -8.56 -17.75
CA LEU A 93 -17.19 -7.35 -17.60
C LEU A 93 -18.68 -7.61 -17.87
N PHE A 94 -19.00 -8.47 -18.83
CA PHE A 94 -20.40 -8.82 -19.12
C PHE A 94 -21.10 -9.50 -17.96
N GLY A 95 -20.34 -10.07 -17.02
CA GLY A 95 -20.87 -10.74 -15.83
C GLY A 95 -20.85 -9.86 -14.58
N ALA A 96 -20.52 -8.58 -14.72
CA ALA A 96 -20.52 -7.64 -13.58
C ALA A 96 -21.95 -7.24 -13.28
N THR A 97 -22.47 -7.75 -12.16
CA THR A 97 -23.89 -7.61 -11.80
C THR A 97 -24.14 -6.65 -10.64
N TYR A 98 -23.07 -6.19 -9.98
CA TYR A 98 -23.14 -5.14 -8.97
C TYR A 98 -21.74 -4.55 -8.79
N MET A 99 -21.69 -3.39 -8.11
CA MET A 99 -20.45 -2.71 -7.76
C MET A 99 -20.31 -2.70 -6.25
N VAL A 100 -19.07 -2.70 -5.77
CA VAL A 100 -18.81 -2.54 -4.35
C VAL A 100 -17.74 -1.45 -4.18
N VAL A 101 -18.00 -0.53 -3.26
CA VAL A 101 -17.03 0.52 -2.91
C VAL A 101 -16.54 0.31 -1.47
N ALA A 102 -15.32 0.73 -1.21
CA ALA A 102 -14.77 0.76 0.14
C ALA A 102 -15.59 1.75 1.00
N PRO A 103 -15.70 1.51 2.31
CA PRO A 103 -16.41 2.44 3.18
C PRO A 103 -15.88 3.88 3.11
N GLU A 104 -14.60 4.06 2.80
CA GLU A 104 -13.94 5.36 2.74
C GLU A 104 -14.06 6.03 1.36
N HIS A 105 -14.74 5.41 0.40
CA HIS A 105 -14.77 5.92 -0.97
C HIS A 105 -15.47 7.27 -1.03
N HIS A 106 -14.88 8.19 -1.79
CA HIS A 106 -15.36 9.57 -1.90
C HIS A 106 -16.74 9.70 -2.56
N ILE A 107 -17.17 8.69 -3.32
CA ILE A 107 -18.45 8.74 -4.03
C ILE A 107 -19.63 8.90 -3.06
N ILE A 108 -19.52 8.35 -1.85
CA ILE A 108 -20.58 8.43 -0.84
C ILE A 108 -20.82 9.90 -0.46
N GLU A 109 -19.77 10.64 -0.19
CA GLU A 109 -19.89 12.06 0.14
C GLU A 109 -20.32 12.90 -1.07
N LYS A 110 -19.77 12.59 -2.25
CA LYS A 110 -20.08 13.35 -3.48
C LYS A 110 -21.57 13.23 -3.85
N LEU A 111 -22.17 12.08 -3.67
CA LEU A 111 -23.55 11.83 -4.07
C LEU A 111 -24.50 11.73 -2.88
N LYS A 112 -24.13 12.28 -1.73
CA LYS A 112 -24.93 12.17 -0.50
C LYS A 112 -26.35 12.70 -0.66
N ASP A 113 -26.56 13.69 -1.52
CA ASP A 113 -27.90 14.28 -1.74
C ASP A 113 -28.83 13.34 -2.52
N LYS A 114 -28.28 12.36 -3.25
CA LYS A 114 -29.05 11.36 -3.99
C LYS A 114 -29.25 10.09 -3.18
N ILE A 115 -28.45 9.87 -2.15
CA ILE A 115 -28.47 8.64 -1.36
C ILE A 115 -29.62 8.73 -0.35
N THR A 116 -30.48 7.69 -0.33
CA THR A 116 -31.69 7.68 0.50
C THR A 116 -31.51 7.01 1.85
N ASN A 117 -30.40 6.26 2.05
CA ASN A 117 -30.13 5.55 3.30
C ASN A 117 -28.79 5.95 3.91
N LEU A 118 -28.48 7.24 3.88
CA LEU A 118 -27.17 7.75 4.29
C LEU A 118 -26.84 7.40 5.76
N ASP A 119 -27.82 7.44 6.65
CA ASP A 119 -27.60 7.11 8.07
C ASP A 119 -27.13 5.67 8.25
N GLU A 120 -27.72 4.74 7.51
CA GLU A 120 -27.33 3.32 7.53
C GLU A 120 -25.89 3.16 7.04
N ILE A 121 -25.53 3.89 5.98
CA ILE A 121 -24.18 3.85 5.42
C ILE A 121 -23.16 4.41 6.41
N LYS A 122 -23.50 5.53 7.07
CA LYS A 122 -22.60 6.14 8.06
C LYS A 122 -22.35 5.22 9.25
N ALA A 123 -23.37 4.51 9.71
CA ALA A 123 -23.22 3.50 10.77
C ALA A 123 -22.27 2.39 10.32
N TYR A 124 -22.41 1.94 9.08
CA TYR A 124 -21.53 0.90 8.53
C TYR A 124 -20.09 1.40 8.42
N GLN A 125 -19.88 2.65 7.97
CA GLN A 125 -18.56 3.27 7.88
C GLN A 125 -17.88 3.32 9.25
N THR A 126 -18.62 3.68 10.29
CA THR A 126 -18.09 3.74 11.66
C THR A 126 -17.64 2.35 12.11
N ALA A 127 -18.47 1.33 11.90
CA ALA A 127 -18.14 -0.05 12.28
C ALA A 127 -16.89 -0.53 11.52
N ALA A 128 -16.79 -0.24 10.23
CA ALA A 128 -15.67 -0.66 9.41
C ALA A 128 -14.36 0.02 9.84
N SER A 129 -14.43 1.27 10.31
CA SER A 129 -13.25 2.02 10.73
C SER A 129 -12.54 1.41 11.93
N LEU A 130 -13.21 0.52 12.65
CA LEU A 130 -12.63 -0.17 13.81
C LEU A 130 -11.87 -1.43 13.42
N LYS A 131 -11.92 -1.83 12.16
CA LYS A 131 -11.26 -3.05 11.66
C LYS A 131 -9.96 -2.70 10.95
N SER A 132 -8.93 -3.54 11.11
CA SER A 132 -7.68 -3.42 10.36
C SER A 132 -7.88 -3.91 8.92
N ASP A 133 -6.99 -3.53 8.02
CA ASP A 133 -7.01 -4.02 6.64
C ASP A 133 -6.90 -5.55 6.59
N PHE A 134 -6.11 -6.12 7.49
CA PHE A 134 -5.96 -7.58 7.57
C PHE A 134 -7.30 -8.24 7.91
N GLU A 135 -7.99 -7.75 8.93
CA GLU A 135 -9.30 -8.30 9.32
C GLU A 135 -10.32 -8.18 8.20
N ARG A 136 -10.30 -7.04 7.49
CA ARG A 136 -11.24 -6.79 6.39
C ARG A 136 -10.99 -7.70 5.20
N SER A 137 -9.74 -8.12 4.98
CA SER A 137 -9.36 -8.91 3.81
C SER A 137 -9.46 -10.42 4.01
N GLU A 138 -9.78 -10.90 5.21
CA GLU A 138 -9.89 -12.34 5.48
C GLU A 138 -11.00 -12.99 4.64
N LEU A 139 -10.64 -14.05 3.92
CA LEU A 139 -11.55 -14.74 3.00
C LEU A 139 -12.66 -15.49 3.70
N ASN A 140 -12.40 -15.98 4.91
CA ASN A 140 -13.33 -16.89 5.61
C ASN A 140 -14.35 -16.19 6.48
N LYS A 141 -14.32 -14.86 6.58
CA LYS A 141 -15.30 -14.14 7.38
C LYS A 141 -16.61 -13.93 6.62
N ASP A 142 -17.71 -13.90 7.37
CA ASP A 142 -19.00 -13.52 6.81
C ASP A 142 -18.90 -12.16 6.14
N LYS A 143 -19.40 -12.08 4.92
CA LYS A 143 -19.43 -10.81 4.19
C LYS A 143 -20.50 -9.92 4.80
N THR A 144 -20.16 -8.64 5.00
CA THR A 144 -21.11 -7.61 5.43
C THR A 144 -21.15 -6.53 4.38
N GLY A 145 -22.23 -5.79 4.34
CA GLY A 145 -22.36 -4.69 3.40
C GLY A 145 -23.72 -4.04 3.48
N VAL A 146 -23.81 -2.86 2.87
CA VAL A 146 -25.04 -2.08 2.81
C VAL A 146 -25.22 -1.59 1.37
N GLU A 147 -26.39 -1.78 0.80
CA GLU A 147 -26.68 -1.20 -0.52
C GLU A 147 -26.73 0.33 -0.41
N ILE A 148 -26.10 1.02 -1.36
CA ILE A 148 -26.20 2.48 -1.46
C ILE A 148 -27.44 2.77 -2.28
N LYS A 149 -28.55 3.04 -1.62
CA LYS A 149 -29.83 3.27 -2.27
C LYS A 149 -29.92 4.69 -2.81
N GLY A 150 -30.54 4.81 -3.99
CA GLY A 150 -30.69 6.09 -4.65
C GLY A 150 -29.72 6.34 -5.79
N ILE A 151 -28.71 5.51 -5.93
CA ILE A 151 -27.76 5.56 -7.06
C ILE A 151 -27.59 4.17 -7.66
N LYS A 152 -27.31 4.14 -8.96
CA LYS A 152 -27.02 2.91 -9.73
C LYS A 152 -25.86 3.16 -10.64
N ALA A 153 -25.05 2.15 -10.89
CA ALA A 153 -24.02 2.21 -11.92
C ALA A 153 -24.57 1.62 -13.23
N ILE A 154 -23.99 2.01 -14.35
CA ILE A 154 -24.32 1.47 -15.65
C ILE A 154 -23.13 0.62 -16.12
N ASN A 155 -23.37 -0.67 -16.33
CA ASN A 155 -22.36 -1.57 -16.88
C ASN A 155 -22.09 -1.15 -18.33
N PRO A 156 -20.87 -0.72 -18.69
CA PRO A 156 -20.63 -0.19 -20.03
C PRO A 156 -20.73 -1.25 -21.13
N ALA A 157 -20.59 -2.53 -20.79
CA ALA A 157 -20.69 -3.60 -21.81
C ALA A 157 -22.14 -4.00 -22.10
N THR A 158 -22.99 -4.02 -21.07
CA THR A 158 -24.38 -4.47 -21.22
C THR A 158 -25.37 -3.33 -21.33
N GLY A 159 -25.01 -2.13 -20.90
CA GLY A 159 -25.92 -0.99 -20.81
C GLY A 159 -26.91 -1.05 -19.66
N LYS A 160 -26.85 -2.08 -18.82
CA LYS A 160 -27.80 -2.29 -17.73
C LYS A 160 -27.39 -1.51 -16.48
N GLU A 161 -28.37 -1.04 -15.74
CA GLU A 161 -28.17 -0.46 -14.41
C GLU A 161 -27.94 -1.59 -13.41
N ILE A 162 -26.93 -1.43 -12.55
CA ILE A 162 -26.60 -2.41 -11.53
C ILE A 162 -26.44 -1.69 -10.18
N PRO A 163 -26.76 -2.38 -9.08
CA PRO A 163 -26.66 -1.73 -7.76
C PRO A 163 -25.23 -1.49 -7.33
N ILE A 164 -25.07 -0.52 -6.43
CA ILE A 164 -23.79 -0.17 -5.81
C ILE A 164 -23.93 -0.45 -4.32
N TRP A 165 -22.98 -1.21 -3.78
CA TRP A 165 -22.93 -1.58 -2.36
C TRP A 165 -21.66 -1.02 -1.74
N VAL A 166 -21.70 -0.81 -0.43
CA VAL A 166 -20.51 -0.52 0.37
C VAL A 166 -20.20 -1.77 1.19
N SER A 167 -18.93 -2.16 1.21
CA SER A 167 -18.50 -3.32 2.00
C SER A 167 -17.04 -3.17 2.41
N ASP A 168 -16.74 -3.65 3.60
CA ASP A 168 -15.39 -3.53 4.17
C ASP A 168 -14.38 -4.49 3.56
N TYR A 169 -14.79 -5.46 2.73
CA TYR A 169 -13.81 -6.31 2.07
C TYR A 169 -13.09 -5.61 0.90
N VAL A 170 -13.59 -4.45 0.48
CA VAL A 170 -12.93 -3.63 -0.52
C VAL A 170 -12.09 -2.57 0.22
N LEU A 171 -10.81 -2.49 -0.12
CA LEU A 171 -9.88 -1.60 0.55
C LEU A 171 -9.63 -0.34 -0.29
N ILE A 172 -9.73 0.83 0.34
CA ILE A 172 -9.47 2.11 -0.35
C ILE A 172 -8.00 2.22 -0.78
N THR A 173 -7.12 1.48 -0.15
CA THR A 173 -5.68 1.52 -0.40
C THR A 173 -5.25 0.63 -1.56
N TYR A 174 -6.15 -0.18 -2.12
CA TYR A 174 -5.81 -1.05 -3.26
C TYR A 174 -6.64 -0.68 -4.47
N GLY A 175 -5.96 -0.50 -5.60
CA GLY A 175 -6.62 -0.08 -6.83
C GLY A 175 -7.30 1.27 -6.67
N THR A 176 -8.58 1.32 -6.99
CA THR A 176 -9.35 2.56 -6.95
C THR A 176 -10.28 2.66 -5.72
N GLY A 177 -10.27 1.64 -4.87
CA GLY A 177 -11.22 1.57 -3.75
C GLY A 177 -12.64 1.19 -4.18
N ALA A 178 -12.81 0.73 -5.41
CA ALA A 178 -14.07 0.25 -5.95
C ALA A 178 -13.82 -0.95 -6.84
N ILE A 179 -14.75 -1.89 -6.85
CA ILE A 179 -14.66 -3.07 -7.71
C ILE A 179 -15.96 -3.28 -8.48
N MET A 180 -15.82 -3.86 -9.67
CA MET A 180 -16.96 -4.51 -10.31
C MET A 180 -17.01 -5.94 -9.77
N ALA A 181 -18.17 -6.42 -9.42
CA ALA A 181 -18.32 -7.74 -8.84
C ALA A 181 -18.87 -8.71 -9.90
N VAL A 182 -18.17 -9.85 -10.03
CA VAL A 182 -18.54 -10.91 -10.97
C VAL A 182 -18.77 -12.19 -10.15
N PRO A 183 -19.96 -12.33 -9.57
CA PRO A 183 -20.18 -13.41 -8.60
C PRO A 183 -20.10 -14.81 -9.19
N ALA A 184 -20.32 -14.98 -10.48
CA ALA A 184 -20.19 -16.31 -11.09
C ALA A 184 -18.76 -16.82 -11.07
N HIS A 185 -17.74 -15.93 -11.00
CA HIS A 185 -16.35 -16.32 -11.22
C HIS A 185 -15.37 -15.81 -10.15
N ASP A 186 -15.89 -15.33 -9.01
CA ASP A 186 -15.06 -14.90 -7.87
C ASP A 186 -15.74 -15.37 -6.59
N GLU A 187 -15.00 -16.09 -5.75
CA GLU A 187 -15.56 -16.69 -4.53
C GLU A 187 -16.09 -15.66 -3.53
N ARG A 188 -15.39 -14.53 -3.39
CA ARG A 188 -15.83 -13.47 -2.47
C ARG A 188 -17.10 -12.82 -2.97
N ASP A 189 -17.14 -12.53 -4.26
CA ASP A 189 -18.32 -11.93 -4.88
C ASP A 189 -19.51 -12.90 -4.84
N TYR A 190 -19.24 -14.20 -5.02
CA TYR A 190 -20.27 -15.24 -4.96
C TYR A 190 -20.90 -15.30 -3.56
N ALA A 191 -20.05 -15.31 -2.53
CA ALA A 191 -20.55 -15.34 -1.14
C ALA A 191 -21.40 -14.11 -0.82
N PHE A 192 -20.95 -12.94 -1.28
CA PHE A 192 -21.68 -11.69 -1.08
C PHE A 192 -23.03 -11.72 -1.83
N ALA A 193 -23.01 -12.11 -3.09
CA ALA A 193 -24.22 -12.16 -3.91
C ALA A 193 -25.24 -13.17 -3.35
N THR A 194 -24.77 -14.31 -2.88
CA THR A 194 -25.62 -15.34 -2.28
C THR A 194 -26.28 -14.79 -1.01
N LYS A 195 -25.50 -14.13 -0.16
CA LYS A 195 -26.02 -13.58 1.10
C LYS A 195 -27.07 -12.51 0.86
N PHE A 196 -26.88 -11.64 -0.13
CA PHE A 196 -27.72 -10.47 -0.35
C PHE A 196 -28.69 -10.62 -1.53
N GLY A 197 -28.74 -11.82 -2.13
CA GLY A 197 -29.73 -12.10 -3.19
C GLY A 197 -29.46 -11.37 -4.49
N LEU A 198 -28.19 -11.20 -4.87
CA LEU A 198 -27.80 -10.47 -6.07
C LEU A 198 -27.64 -11.43 -7.25
N ASN A 199 -27.80 -10.92 -8.47
CA ASN A 199 -27.76 -11.72 -9.69
C ASN A 199 -26.38 -12.34 -9.91
N ILE A 200 -26.37 -13.60 -10.34
CA ILE A 200 -25.16 -14.35 -10.68
C ILE A 200 -25.30 -14.82 -12.12
N ILE A 201 -24.50 -14.28 -13.01
CA ILE A 201 -24.57 -14.55 -14.46
C ILE A 201 -23.24 -15.16 -14.90
N PRO A 202 -23.23 -16.43 -15.34
CA PRO A 202 -21.99 -17.04 -15.82
C PRO A 202 -21.56 -16.43 -17.16
N VAL A 203 -20.29 -16.13 -17.29
CA VAL A 203 -19.68 -15.61 -18.52
C VAL A 203 -18.48 -16.43 -18.97
N ILE A 204 -18.17 -17.52 -18.25
CA ILE A 204 -17.15 -18.51 -18.62
C ILE A 204 -17.80 -19.87 -18.48
N GLU A 205 -17.70 -20.70 -19.52
CA GLU A 205 -18.29 -22.03 -19.54
C GLU A 205 -17.54 -22.95 -18.60
N GLY A 206 -18.25 -23.73 -17.82
CA GLY A 206 -17.72 -24.69 -16.88
C GLY A 206 -18.29 -24.47 -15.48
N GLY A 207 -18.27 -25.52 -14.70
CA GLY A 207 -18.80 -25.48 -13.34
C GLY A 207 -20.31 -25.36 -13.27
N ASP A 208 -20.81 -25.20 -12.06
CA ASP A 208 -22.25 -25.04 -11.78
C ASP A 208 -22.41 -23.85 -10.82
N VAL A 209 -22.74 -22.70 -11.38
CA VAL A 209 -22.81 -21.46 -10.59
C VAL A 209 -24.06 -21.41 -9.69
N SER A 210 -24.96 -22.39 -9.82
CA SER A 210 -26.06 -22.51 -8.84
C SER A 210 -25.57 -23.06 -7.50
N LYS A 211 -24.36 -23.64 -7.47
CA LYS A 211 -23.77 -24.25 -6.27
C LYS A 211 -22.56 -23.49 -5.73
N GLU A 212 -21.71 -22.97 -6.62
CA GLU A 212 -20.49 -22.30 -6.23
C GLU A 212 -19.95 -21.47 -7.39
N ALA A 213 -19.05 -20.55 -7.09
CA ALA A 213 -18.35 -19.79 -8.12
C ALA A 213 -17.48 -20.74 -8.95
N TYR A 214 -17.35 -20.43 -10.24
CA TYR A 214 -16.42 -21.16 -11.12
C TYR A 214 -15.24 -20.27 -11.44
N SER A 215 -14.11 -20.53 -10.81
CA SER A 215 -12.88 -19.73 -10.99
C SER A 215 -11.91 -20.38 -11.98
N GLY A 216 -12.31 -21.47 -12.63
CA GLY A 216 -11.47 -22.15 -13.62
C GLY A 216 -11.52 -21.50 -14.98
N ASP A 217 -10.77 -22.06 -15.91
CA ASP A 217 -10.72 -21.60 -17.29
C ASP A 217 -11.85 -22.21 -18.12
N GLY A 218 -12.19 -21.56 -19.21
CA GLY A 218 -13.20 -22.00 -20.15
C GLY A 218 -13.38 -20.96 -21.22
N VAL A 219 -14.20 -21.30 -22.23
CA VAL A 219 -14.53 -20.32 -23.27
C VAL A 219 -15.57 -19.34 -22.73
N HIS A 220 -15.55 -18.13 -23.28
CA HIS A 220 -16.49 -17.09 -22.85
C HIS A 220 -17.88 -17.36 -23.44
N ILE A 221 -18.88 -17.12 -22.62
CA ILE A 221 -20.32 -17.22 -22.97
C ILE A 221 -21.03 -15.97 -22.41
N ASN A 222 -22.21 -15.67 -22.94
CA ASN A 222 -23.03 -14.54 -22.49
C ASN A 222 -22.25 -13.20 -22.54
N SER A 223 -21.30 -13.07 -23.47
CA SER A 223 -20.35 -11.97 -23.49
C SER A 223 -20.19 -11.35 -24.88
N ASP A 224 -21.23 -11.41 -25.71
CA ASP A 224 -21.32 -10.76 -27.02
C ASP A 224 -20.04 -11.05 -27.84
N PHE A 225 -19.24 -10.02 -28.13
CA PHE A 225 -18.09 -10.15 -29.02
C PHE A 225 -16.95 -11.00 -28.43
N LEU A 226 -17.01 -11.35 -27.14
CA LEU A 226 -16.04 -12.24 -26.51
C LEU A 226 -16.42 -13.71 -26.58
N ASN A 227 -17.66 -14.03 -26.97
CA ASN A 227 -18.16 -15.41 -26.95
C ASN A 227 -17.22 -16.32 -27.75
N GLY A 228 -16.89 -17.48 -27.18
CA GLY A 228 -16.04 -18.48 -27.78
C GLY A 228 -14.55 -18.24 -27.58
N MET A 229 -14.14 -17.10 -27.04
CA MET A 229 -12.72 -16.79 -26.81
C MET A 229 -12.19 -17.45 -25.53
N ASN A 230 -10.91 -17.79 -25.55
CA ASN A 230 -10.20 -18.19 -24.32
C ASN A 230 -9.91 -16.96 -23.48
N LYS A 231 -9.43 -17.19 -22.25
CA LYS A 231 -9.18 -16.14 -21.28
C LYS A 231 -8.21 -15.06 -21.81
N GLN A 232 -7.08 -15.46 -22.35
CA GLN A 232 -6.05 -14.51 -22.75
C GLN A 232 -6.53 -13.64 -23.94
N ASP A 233 -7.16 -14.26 -24.92
CA ASP A 233 -7.67 -13.52 -26.09
C ASP A 233 -8.80 -12.56 -25.68
N ALA A 234 -9.64 -13.01 -24.74
CA ALA A 234 -10.76 -12.18 -24.25
C ALA A 234 -10.25 -10.98 -23.46
N ILE A 235 -9.21 -11.17 -22.63
CA ILE A 235 -8.61 -10.06 -21.86
C ILE A 235 -8.04 -9.03 -22.85
N THR A 236 -7.27 -9.49 -23.83
CA THR A 236 -6.65 -8.59 -24.83
C THR A 236 -7.72 -7.82 -25.60
N LYS A 237 -8.77 -8.53 -26.06
CA LYS A 237 -9.86 -7.92 -26.82
C LYS A 237 -10.63 -6.90 -25.99
N MET A 238 -10.91 -7.24 -24.73
CA MET A 238 -11.67 -6.34 -23.86
C MET A 238 -10.86 -5.08 -23.53
N ILE A 239 -9.56 -5.19 -23.27
CA ILE A 239 -8.72 -4.02 -23.00
C ILE A 239 -8.73 -3.09 -24.23
N SER A 240 -8.61 -3.65 -25.44
CA SER A 240 -8.71 -2.86 -26.66
C SER A 240 -10.04 -2.13 -26.77
N TRP A 241 -11.15 -2.84 -26.48
CA TRP A 241 -12.49 -2.26 -26.51
C TRP A 241 -12.63 -1.12 -25.49
N ILE A 242 -12.14 -1.32 -24.25
CA ILE A 242 -12.17 -0.30 -23.20
C ILE A 242 -11.43 0.96 -23.64
N GLU A 243 -10.24 0.78 -24.24
CA GLU A 243 -9.43 1.91 -24.70
C GLU A 243 -10.06 2.61 -25.90
N GLU A 244 -10.64 1.86 -26.84
CA GLU A 244 -11.35 2.45 -27.99
C GLU A 244 -12.55 3.27 -27.55
N LYS A 245 -13.28 2.81 -26.53
CA LYS A 245 -14.44 3.53 -25.99
C LYS A 245 -14.05 4.74 -25.15
N GLY A 246 -12.77 4.88 -24.82
CA GLY A 246 -12.29 5.99 -24.00
C GLY A 246 -12.74 5.92 -22.55
N ILE A 247 -13.06 4.73 -22.05
CA ILE A 247 -13.56 4.55 -20.67
C ILE A 247 -12.51 3.99 -19.72
N GLY A 248 -11.31 3.69 -20.23
CA GLY A 248 -10.25 3.17 -19.37
C GLY A 248 -9.00 2.78 -20.12
N THR A 249 -8.07 2.19 -19.39
CA THR A 249 -6.75 1.80 -19.93
C THR A 249 -6.25 0.54 -19.25
N LYS A 250 -5.29 -0.12 -19.90
CA LYS A 250 -4.49 -1.17 -19.27
C LYS A 250 -3.76 -0.59 -18.05
N LYS A 251 -3.63 -1.36 -16.99
CA LYS A 251 -3.03 -0.88 -15.74
C LYS A 251 -2.29 -2.01 -15.03
N VAL A 252 -1.11 -1.68 -14.47
CA VAL A 252 -0.38 -2.55 -13.56
C VAL A 252 -0.52 -1.96 -12.14
N ASN A 253 -0.89 -2.79 -11.20
CA ASN A 253 -0.99 -2.41 -9.78
C ASN A 253 -0.10 -3.31 -8.94
N TYR A 254 0.22 -2.84 -7.74
CA TYR A 254 1.03 -3.56 -6.76
C TYR A 254 0.31 -3.54 -5.42
N LYS A 255 0.42 -4.61 -4.65
CA LYS A 255 -0.07 -4.65 -3.26
C LYS A 255 0.84 -3.84 -2.34
N LEU A 256 2.13 -3.74 -2.67
CA LEU A 256 3.10 -2.96 -1.91
C LEU A 256 2.57 -1.54 -1.71
N ARG A 257 2.71 -1.03 -0.51
CA ARG A 257 2.24 0.33 -0.16
C ARG A 257 3.42 1.16 0.30
N ASP A 258 3.27 2.47 0.18
CA ASP A 258 4.28 3.38 0.68
C ASP A 258 4.43 3.22 2.19
N TRP A 259 5.64 3.42 2.67
CA TRP A 259 6.01 3.14 4.05
C TRP A 259 5.84 4.38 4.90
N VAL A 260 5.00 4.27 5.95
CA VAL A 260 4.88 5.32 6.96
C VAL A 260 6.19 5.36 7.74
N PHE A 261 6.93 6.46 7.57
CA PHE A 261 8.32 6.55 8.04
C PHE A 261 8.45 7.31 9.35
N SER A 262 7.35 7.84 9.88
CA SER A 262 7.32 8.61 11.13
C SER A 262 6.86 7.76 12.30
N ARG A 263 7.54 7.89 13.44
CA ARG A 263 7.10 7.28 14.69
C ARG A 263 7.11 8.31 15.80
N GLN A 264 6.07 8.29 16.63
CA GLN A 264 5.92 9.20 17.77
C GLN A 264 6.54 8.53 18.99
N ARG A 265 7.84 8.22 18.87
CA ARG A 265 8.64 7.55 19.91
C ARG A 265 9.96 8.28 20.06
N TYR A 266 10.52 8.24 21.27
CA TYR A 266 11.86 8.80 21.49
C TYR A 266 12.93 7.93 20.81
N TRP A 267 12.87 6.61 21.02
CA TRP A 267 13.91 5.69 20.54
C TRP A 267 13.75 5.43 19.04
N GLY A 268 14.64 6.01 18.28
CA GLY A 268 14.71 5.91 16.84
C GLY A 268 15.65 6.99 16.33
N GLU A 269 16.13 6.84 15.10
CA GLU A 269 16.94 7.87 14.48
C GLU A 269 16.07 9.13 14.27
N PRO A 270 16.57 10.32 14.66
CA PRO A 270 15.82 11.55 14.37
C PRO A 270 15.75 11.82 12.88
N ILE A 271 14.64 12.36 12.45
CA ILE A 271 14.46 12.74 11.04
C ILE A 271 15.09 14.14 10.87
N PRO A 272 16.11 14.28 10.01
CA PRO A 272 16.89 15.53 9.96
C PRO A 272 16.19 16.59 9.09
N MET A 273 15.00 17.00 9.51
CA MET A 273 14.18 17.98 8.80
C MET A 273 13.74 19.06 9.77
N ILE A 274 13.63 20.26 9.24
CA ILE A 274 13.23 21.47 9.98
C ILE A 274 12.05 22.10 9.25
N HIS A 275 11.01 22.46 9.99
CA HIS A 275 9.85 23.14 9.43
C HIS A 275 9.93 24.65 9.69
N CYS A 276 9.92 25.42 8.60
CA CYS A 276 9.91 26.86 8.64
C CYS A 276 8.56 27.36 8.08
N ASP A 277 7.95 28.33 8.75
CA ASP A 277 6.66 28.85 8.31
C ASP A 277 6.71 29.51 6.92
N LYS A 278 7.87 30.04 6.53
CA LYS A 278 8.06 30.64 5.20
C LYS A 278 8.52 29.64 4.16
N CYS A 279 9.51 28.80 4.52
CA CYS A 279 10.21 27.93 3.56
C CYS A 279 9.65 26.53 3.49
N GLY A 280 8.77 26.16 4.42
CA GLY A 280 8.28 24.78 4.54
C GLY A 280 9.33 23.87 5.14
N TRP A 281 9.34 22.60 4.73
CA TRP A 281 10.31 21.62 5.23
C TRP A 281 11.66 21.82 4.54
N VAL A 282 12.71 21.98 5.33
CA VAL A 282 14.08 22.09 4.85
C VAL A 282 14.97 21.11 5.59
N PRO A 283 15.96 20.52 4.91
CA PRO A 283 16.85 19.57 5.58
C PRO A 283 17.81 20.28 6.56
N VAL A 284 18.19 19.55 7.59
CA VAL A 284 19.27 19.98 8.49
C VAL A 284 20.55 20.08 7.66
N PRO A 285 21.33 21.19 7.76
CA PRO A 285 22.57 21.29 7.01
C PRO A 285 23.56 20.16 7.35
N GLU A 286 24.33 19.74 6.37
CA GLU A 286 25.28 18.61 6.54
C GLU A 286 26.30 18.85 7.65
N ASP A 287 26.73 20.10 7.85
CA ASP A 287 27.70 20.44 8.88
C ASP A 287 27.12 20.37 10.31
N GLN A 288 25.80 20.19 10.43
CA GLN A 288 25.12 20.00 11.73
C GLN A 288 24.79 18.54 12.00
N LEU A 289 25.22 17.64 11.13
CA LEU A 289 25.00 16.19 11.33
C LEU A 289 26.22 15.58 12.04
N PRO A 290 26.04 14.55 12.84
CA PRO A 290 24.77 13.85 13.09
C PRO A 290 23.84 14.65 14.00
N LEU A 291 22.55 14.60 13.69
CA LEU A 291 21.52 15.17 14.57
C LEU A 291 21.35 14.24 15.77
N VAL A 292 21.65 14.72 16.95
CA VAL A 292 21.65 13.92 18.19
C VAL A 292 20.37 14.18 18.98
N LEU A 293 19.75 13.11 19.47
CA LEU A 293 18.58 13.22 20.32
C LEU A 293 18.97 13.86 21.66
N PRO A 294 18.10 14.72 22.23
CA PRO A 294 18.37 15.29 23.54
C PRO A 294 18.14 14.27 24.66
N ASP A 295 18.82 14.45 25.78
CA ASP A 295 18.49 13.65 26.97
C ASP A 295 17.13 14.08 27.47
N VAL A 296 16.25 13.10 27.69
CA VAL A 296 14.90 13.36 28.18
C VAL A 296 14.63 12.54 29.44
N LYS A 297 13.77 13.05 30.29
CA LYS A 297 13.33 12.34 31.51
C LYS A 297 11.95 11.72 31.34
N ASP A 298 11.17 12.21 30.36
CA ASP A 298 9.80 11.77 30.12
C ASP A 298 9.71 11.26 28.67
N TYR A 299 9.44 9.98 28.56
CA TYR A 299 9.33 9.30 27.25
C TYR A 299 7.88 9.11 26.80
N GLU A 300 6.92 9.63 27.56
CA GLU A 300 5.51 9.45 27.24
C GLU A 300 5.10 10.36 26.05
N PRO A 301 4.29 9.85 25.14
CA PRO A 301 3.73 10.69 24.09
C PRO A 301 2.81 11.77 24.67
N GLY A 302 2.59 12.82 23.90
CA GLY A 302 1.63 13.86 24.24
C GLY A 302 0.20 13.35 24.26
N GLU A 303 -0.71 14.16 24.80
CA GLU A 303 -2.12 13.78 24.94
C GLU A 303 -2.79 13.47 23.61
N ASN A 304 -2.38 14.15 22.54
CA ASN A 304 -2.91 13.95 21.19
C ASN A 304 -2.03 13.06 20.35
N GLY A 305 -1.11 12.32 20.97
CA GLY A 305 -0.21 11.41 20.27
C GLY A 305 1.00 12.10 19.65
N GLU A 306 1.37 13.28 20.16
CA GLU A 306 2.60 13.94 19.72
C GLU A 306 3.81 13.18 20.27
N SER A 307 4.91 13.24 19.55
CA SER A 307 6.17 12.62 19.96
C SER A 307 6.62 13.16 21.34
N PRO A 308 7.24 12.33 22.18
CA PRO A 308 7.86 12.84 23.40
C PRO A 308 8.84 13.99 23.16
N LEU A 309 9.52 14.01 22.03
CA LEU A 309 10.46 15.10 21.69
C LEU A 309 9.77 16.45 21.55
N ALA A 310 8.48 16.48 21.21
CA ALA A 310 7.75 17.73 21.04
C ALA A 310 7.68 18.56 22.34
N LYS A 311 7.84 17.89 23.49
CA LYS A 311 7.85 18.57 24.79
C LYS A 311 9.15 19.31 25.09
N HIS A 312 10.22 19.03 24.33
CA HIS A 312 11.56 19.55 24.59
C HIS A 312 11.84 20.74 23.70
N THR A 313 11.26 21.89 24.07
CA THR A 313 11.33 23.12 23.23
C THR A 313 12.77 23.57 23.03
N GLU A 314 13.66 23.33 24.00
CA GLU A 314 15.09 23.68 23.83
C GLU A 314 15.72 22.96 22.64
N TRP A 315 15.30 21.76 22.36
CA TRP A 315 15.81 20.98 21.22
C TRP A 315 15.01 21.27 19.94
N THR A 316 13.68 21.43 20.05
CA THR A 316 12.84 21.57 18.86
C THR A 316 12.98 22.95 18.21
N GLU A 317 13.19 24.01 19.03
CA GLU A 317 13.28 25.36 18.52
C GLU A 317 14.64 25.55 17.83
N THR A 318 14.63 26.12 16.62
CA THR A 318 15.83 26.32 15.84
C THR A 318 15.64 27.47 14.85
N THR A 319 16.64 27.71 14.02
CA THR A 319 16.62 28.75 13.00
C THR A 319 16.62 28.08 11.63
N CYS A 320 15.78 28.59 10.74
CA CYS A 320 15.73 28.08 9.37
C CYS A 320 17.06 28.32 8.65
N PRO A 321 17.69 27.26 8.11
CA PRO A 321 18.96 27.46 7.39
C PRO A 321 18.83 28.23 6.09
N HIS A 322 17.63 28.38 5.54
CA HIS A 322 17.41 29.12 4.30
C HIS A 322 17.15 30.61 4.54
N CYS A 323 16.20 30.95 5.43
CA CYS A 323 15.79 32.34 5.58
C CYS A 323 16.21 32.99 6.91
N GLY A 324 16.77 32.21 7.83
CA GLY A 324 17.19 32.72 9.13
C GLY A 324 16.07 32.96 10.13
N GLY A 325 14.84 32.70 9.74
CA GLY A 325 13.69 32.89 10.61
C GLY A 325 13.48 31.74 11.59
N HIS A 326 12.48 31.90 12.45
CA HIS A 326 12.11 30.86 13.41
C HIS A 326 11.68 29.57 12.69
N ALA A 327 12.11 28.45 13.23
CA ALA A 327 11.77 27.14 12.70
C ALA A 327 11.77 26.09 13.80
N THR A 328 11.18 24.94 13.54
CA THR A 328 11.09 23.85 14.50
C THR A 328 11.59 22.54 13.87
N ARG A 329 12.32 21.76 14.65
CA ARG A 329 12.78 20.43 14.22
C ARG A 329 11.62 19.45 14.16
N GLU A 330 11.73 18.49 13.22
CA GLU A 330 10.82 17.33 13.24
C GLU A 330 11.01 16.57 14.54
N THR A 331 9.91 16.23 15.18
CA THR A 331 9.94 15.54 16.49
C THR A 331 9.62 14.05 16.38
N ASP A 332 9.12 13.58 15.25
CA ASP A 332 8.97 12.14 15.01
C ASP A 332 10.35 11.53 14.73
N THR A 333 10.50 10.26 15.07
CA THR A 333 11.73 9.50 14.76
C THR A 333 11.45 8.48 13.68
N MET A 334 12.52 7.93 13.11
CA MET A 334 12.42 6.89 12.09
C MET A 334 11.99 5.56 12.72
N PRO A 335 11.33 4.69 11.96
CA PRO A 335 11.02 3.35 12.47
C PRO A 335 12.30 2.54 12.65
N GLN A 336 12.24 1.53 13.49
CA GLN A 336 13.37 0.64 13.79
C GLN A 336 14.04 0.10 12.52
N TRP A 337 13.24 -0.21 11.50
CA TRP A 337 13.76 -0.79 10.26
C TRP A 337 14.63 0.20 9.47
N ALA A 338 14.54 1.49 9.74
CA ALA A 338 15.42 2.46 9.06
C ALA A 338 16.88 2.18 9.40
N GLY A 339 17.18 2.11 10.69
CA GLY A 339 18.54 1.81 11.14
C GLY A 339 19.01 0.44 10.73
N SER A 340 18.14 -0.56 10.86
CA SER A 340 18.51 -1.94 10.56
C SER A 340 18.59 -2.25 9.06
N SER A 341 18.28 -1.28 8.18
CA SER A 341 18.34 -1.52 6.74
C SER A 341 19.74 -1.42 6.16
N TRP A 342 20.70 -0.85 6.89
CA TRP A 342 22.04 -0.60 6.34
C TRP A 342 23.16 -1.10 7.23
N TYR A 343 22.87 -1.80 8.32
CA TYR A 343 23.88 -2.22 9.30
C TYR A 343 25.01 -3.05 8.66
N PHE A 344 24.65 -3.90 7.70
CA PHE A 344 25.64 -4.79 7.07
C PHE A 344 26.67 -4.00 6.25
N LEU A 345 26.27 -2.87 5.68
CA LEU A 345 27.22 -1.98 5.00
C LEU A 345 28.14 -1.31 6.02
N ARG A 346 27.57 -0.87 7.14
CA ARG A 346 28.35 -0.22 8.19
C ARG A 346 29.35 -1.17 8.85
N TYR A 347 29.01 -2.46 8.92
CA TYR A 347 29.94 -3.47 9.44
C TYR A 347 31.25 -3.53 8.63
N MET A 348 31.22 -3.16 7.37
CA MET A 348 32.41 -3.18 6.51
C MET A 348 33.43 -2.11 6.91
N ASP A 349 32.95 -1.03 7.58
CA ASP A 349 33.83 0.08 7.97
C ASP A 349 33.24 0.79 9.20
N PRO A 350 33.20 0.11 10.36
CA PRO A 350 32.41 0.59 11.50
C PRO A 350 32.97 1.83 12.19
N HIS A 351 34.24 2.14 11.97
CA HIS A 351 34.90 3.28 12.63
C HIS A 351 35.03 4.49 11.72
N ASN A 352 34.43 4.46 10.54
CA ASN A 352 34.48 5.57 9.60
C ASN A 352 33.65 6.74 10.14
N ASP A 353 34.30 7.88 10.37
CA ASP A 353 33.63 9.07 10.90
C ASP A 353 33.22 10.07 9.82
N LYS A 354 33.44 9.72 8.54
CA LYS A 354 33.16 10.62 7.41
C LYS A 354 32.07 10.11 6.48
N ALA A 355 31.81 8.81 6.50
CA ALA A 355 30.87 8.19 5.58
C ALA A 355 30.29 6.91 6.18
N LEU A 356 29.24 6.42 5.59
CA LEU A 356 28.64 5.12 5.92
C LEU A 356 29.69 4.02 5.96
N ALA A 357 30.51 3.98 4.94
CA ALA A 357 31.70 3.13 4.79
C ALA A 357 32.53 3.69 3.65
N SER A 358 33.81 3.46 3.67
CA SER A 358 34.67 3.92 2.58
C SER A 358 34.39 3.11 1.32
N LYS A 359 34.67 3.72 0.18
CA LYS A 359 34.55 3.06 -1.11
C LYS A 359 35.41 1.80 -1.15
N GLU A 360 36.63 1.90 -0.64
CA GLU A 360 37.58 0.79 -0.64
C GLU A 360 37.06 -0.39 0.19
N ALA A 361 36.47 -0.12 1.35
CA ALA A 361 35.88 -1.16 2.21
C ALA A 361 34.68 -1.83 1.52
N LEU A 362 33.81 -1.00 0.92
CA LEU A 362 32.64 -1.53 0.20
C LEU A 362 33.06 -2.41 -0.97
N GLU A 363 34.06 -1.97 -1.76
CA GLU A 363 34.56 -2.73 -2.90
C GLU A 363 35.22 -4.04 -2.48
N TYR A 364 35.91 -4.03 -1.35
CA TYR A 364 36.64 -5.23 -0.88
C TYR A 364 35.68 -6.28 -0.29
N TRP A 365 34.70 -5.83 0.52
CA TRP A 365 33.85 -6.75 1.29
C TRP A 365 32.56 -7.15 0.56
N SER A 366 32.20 -6.45 -0.52
CA SER A 366 31.03 -6.84 -1.32
C SER A 366 31.45 -7.80 -2.43
N PRO A 367 30.55 -8.70 -2.87
CA PRO A 367 29.18 -8.91 -2.38
C PRO A 367 29.17 -9.66 -1.04
N VAL A 368 28.04 -9.58 -0.36
CA VAL A 368 27.79 -10.37 0.85
C VAL A 368 27.66 -11.85 0.43
N ASP A 369 28.59 -12.68 0.89
CA ASP A 369 28.64 -14.09 0.48
C ASP A 369 27.60 -14.96 1.17
N TRP A 370 27.26 -14.62 2.39
CA TRP A 370 26.33 -15.42 3.19
C TRP A 370 25.53 -14.51 4.11
N TYR A 371 24.21 -14.56 3.97
CA TYR A 371 23.30 -13.86 4.89
C TYR A 371 22.47 -14.91 5.63
N ASN A 372 22.74 -15.08 6.93
CA ASN A 372 22.06 -16.07 7.76
C ASN A 372 21.01 -15.38 8.61
N GLY A 373 19.75 -15.66 8.27
CA GLY A 373 18.64 -15.03 8.96
C GLY A 373 18.51 -15.48 10.38
N UNK A 374 18.53 -14.53 11.30
CA UNK A 374 18.42 -14.84 12.68
C UNK A 374 17.02 -15.18 13.00
N UNK A 375 16.90 -15.81 13.86
CA UNK A 375 15.64 -16.24 14.30
C UNK A 375 14.80 -15.16 14.85
N UNK A 376 15.03 -14.17 14.60
CA UNK A 376 14.18 -13.15 15.08
C UNK A 376 12.82 -13.41 14.58
N UNK A 377 12.13 -13.44 14.73
CA UNK A 377 10.78 -13.55 14.45
C UNK A 377 10.55 -14.16 13.07
N UNK A 378 10.25 -15.03 13.12
CA UNK A 378 9.90 -15.75 11.96
C UNK A 378 8.83 -15.14 11.17
N GLY A 379 7.84 -14.43 11.64
CA GLY A 379 6.75 -13.81 10.88
C GLY A 379 7.14 -12.52 10.19
N ALA A 380 8.19 -11.86 10.65
CA ALA A 380 8.61 -10.57 10.12
C ALA A 380 9.70 -10.66 9.04
N TYR A 381 10.03 -11.86 8.61
CA TYR A 381 11.21 -12.12 7.78
C TYR A 381 11.15 -11.49 6.38
N TYR A 382 10.00 -11.52 5.78
CA TYR A 382 9.87 -11.23 4.35
C TYR A 382 9.63 -9.76 4.04
N PRO A 383 8.75 -9.08 4.76
CA PRO A 383 8.65 -7.63 4.60
C PRO A 383 9.95 -6.91 4.87
N THR A 384 10.68 -7.39 5.89
CA THR A 384 11.95 -6.80 6.30
C THR A 384 12.98 -6.84 5.14
N LEU A 385 13.08 -7.97 4.45
CA LEU A 385 14.04 -8.09 3.34
C LEU A 385 13.69 -7.14 2.18
N VAL A 386 12.40 -6.97 1.88
CA VAL A 386 11.96 -6.02 0.85
C VAL A 386 12.30 -4.58 1.28
N VAL A 387 11.98 -4.24 2.54
CA VAL A 387 12.26 -2.91 3.07
C VAL A 387 13.77 -2.65 3.11
N PHE A 388 14.57 -3.62 3.52
CA PHE A 388 16.03 -3.53 3.50
C PHE A 388 16.56 -3.21 2.11
N LYS A 389 16.08 -3.94 1.11
CA LYS A 389 16.50 -3.74 -0.28
C LYS A 389 16.15 -2.34 -0.76
N ILE A 390 14.93 -1.89 -0.49
CA ILE A 390 14.47 -0.58 -0.92
C ILE A 390 15.30 0.52 -0.26
N LEU A 391 15.47 0.44 1.05
CA LEU A 391 16.22 1.48 1.78
C LEU A 391 17.69 1.48 1.38
N ALA A 392 18.28 0.32 1.21
CA ALA A 392 19.66 0.25 0.73
C ALA A 392 19.77 0.90 -0.66
N GLN A 393 18.83 0.62 -1.55
CA GLN A 393 18.83 1.26 -2.87
C GLN A 393 18.59 2.77 -2.79
N VAL A 394 17.66 3.21 -1.96
CA VAL A 394 17.35 4.64 -1.80
C VAL A 394 18.52 5.36 -1.16
N LEU A 395 19.11 4.83 -0.08
CA LEU A 395 20.23 5.45 0.61
C LEU A 395 21.46 5.49 -0.30
N ILE A 396 21.72 4.43 -0.98
CA ILE A 396 22.84 4.39 -1.93
C ILE A 396 22.61 5.36 -3.10
N UNK A 397 21.56 5.29 -3.41
CA UNK A 397 21.22 6.12 -4.46
C UNK A 397 21.26 7.54 -4.15
N TYR A 398 20.80 7.87 -3.13
CA TYR A 398 20.78 9.25 -2.70
C TYR A 398 22.18 9.76 -2.37
N TRP A 399 22.91 8.95 -1.71
CA TRP A 399 24.26 9.32 -1.25
C TRP A 399 25.29 9.35 -2.39
N SER A 400 25.17 8.46 -3.36
CA SER A 400 26.08 8.45 -4.50
C SER A 400 25.72 9.51 -5.55
N CYS A 401 24.46 9.93 -5.63
CA CYS A 401 24.01 10.90 -6.62
C CYS A 401 24.33 12.36 -6.23
N SER A 402 24.59 12.64 -4.96
CA SER A 402 24.98 13.98 -4.56
C SER A 402 26.43 14.32 -4.92
N ASN A 403 27.24 13.31 -5.23
CA ASN A 403 28.68 13.53 -5.39
C ASN A 403 29.36 13.02 -6.66
N LYS A 404 28.68 12.67 -7.71
CA LYS A 404 29.19 12.46 -9.09
C LYS A 404 28.45 11.35 -9.84
N ARG A 405 27.93 11.69 -10.99
CA ARG A 405 27.07 10.87 -11.85
C ARG A 405 27.65 9.52 -12.34
N ALA A 406 28.93 9.25 -12.13
CA ALA A 406 29.56 8.04 -12.66
C ALA A 406 29.51 6.84 -11.72
N ILE A 407 29.17 7.06 -10.47
CA ILE A 407 29.25 6.03 -9.43
C ILE A 407 27.90 5.32 -9.21
N CYS A 408 26.80 5.95 -9.62
CA CYS A 408 25.47 5.37 -9.42
C CYS A 408 25.19 4.11 -10.23
N LYS A 409 25.94 3.88 -11.31
CA LYS A 409 25.64 2.75 -12.22
C LYS A 409 26.43 1.47 -11.92
N THR A 410 27.47 1.52 -11.08
CA THR A 410 28.42 0.42 -11.02
C THR A 410 28.52 -0.30 -9.68
N TYR A 411 27.90 0.21 -8.61
CA TYR A 411 28.29 -0.30 -7.30
C TYR A 411 27.28 -1.18 -6.57
N PHE A 412 26.07 -1.24 -7.04
CA PHE A 412 25.12 -2.19 -6.43
C PHE A 412 24.14 -2.70 -7.47
N SER A 413 24.61 -3.58 -8.32
CA SER A 413 23.69 -4.54 -8.92
C SER A 413 23.36 -5.56 -7.84
N TRP A 414 22.15 -6.05 -7.84
CA TRP A 414 21.73 -7.08 -6.92
C TRP A 414 22.47 -8.41 -7.09
N ASN A 415 23.32 -8.49 -8.10
CA ASN A 415 24.28 -9.59 -8.27
C ASN A 415 25.26 -9.68 -7.11
N ASP A 416 25.30 -8.65 -6.25
CA ASP A 416 26.25 -8.59 -5.16
C ASP A 416 25.76 -9.26 -3.88
N PHE A 417 24.57 -9.88 -3.88
CA PHE A 417 24.07 -10.58 -2.69
C PHE A 417 23.76 -12.03 -3.02
N ARG A 418 24.46 -12.91 -2.35
CA ARG A 418 24.18 -14.36 -2.36
C ARG A 418 23.70 -14.78 -0.97
N ILE A 419 22.64 -15.58 -0.89
CA ILE A 419 22.09 -16.14 0.35
C ILE A 419 22.10 -17.65 0.25
#